data_4229e22c86e0576dd0343cb0f6439cdd
#
_entry.id   4229e22c86e0576dd0343cb0f6439cdd
#
_cell.length_a   1.000
_cell.length_b   1.000
_cell.length_c   1.000
_cell.angle_alpha   90.00
_cell.angle_beta   90.00
_cell.angle_gamma   90.00
#
_symmetry.space_group_name_H-M   'P 1'
#
loop_
_entity.id
_entity.type
_entity.pdbx_description
1 polymer ?
#
loop_
_entity_poly.entity_id
_entity_poly.type
_entity_poly.pdbx_seq_one_letter_code
_entity_poly.pdbx_strand_id
1 'polypeptide(L)'
;MKKLTSTLFIIFFIFFPKAFATDNEMVKRISEGEEGAKITIIAYESLTCGHCANFHKDVYPGLKKDYLDTGLAKIEFRHFPLDIAAFNASKISQCKNDGDSTILNSLFTNQQKWVKGSSAEEANKNLQKFLTSEGFDVNFESCINNQEIEEFVLNDRIDGVKNFKVNATPTIIINNKKFEKSLNYKNLKKALEKLI
;
A
#
# COMPACT_ATOMS: atom_id res chain seq x y z
N MET A 1 77.95 19.44 -26.83
CA MET A 1 76.58 19.77 -27.27
C MET A 1 75.61 18.77 -26.64
N LYS A 2 74.95 19.18 -25.56
CA LYS A 2 73.98 18.34 -24.81
C LYS A 2 72.55 18.60 -25.38
N LYS A 3 71.93 17.56 -25.95
CA LYS A 3 70.54 17.64 -26.41
C LYS A 3 69.64 17.44 -25.24
N LEU A 4 68.82 18.49 -24.95
CA LEU A 4 67.78 18.48 -23.93
C LEU A 4 66.45 17.94 -24.54
N THR A 5 66.11 16.70 -24.22
CA THR A 5 64.81 16.12 -24.63
C THR A 5 63.76 16.52 -23.63
N SER A 6 62.82 17.41 -24.04
CA SER A 6 61.67 17.83 -23.26
C SER A 6 60.56 16.78 -23.39
N THR A 7 60.24 16.07 -22.29
CA THR A 7 59.13 15.11 -22.22
C THR A 7 57.88 15.84 -21.83
N LEU A 8 56.96 15.98 -22.76
CA LEU A 8 55.64 16.59 -22.57
C LEU A 8 54.72 15.58 -21.88
N PHE A 9 54.38 15.81 -20.59
CA PHE A 9 53.41 15.02 -19.84
C PHE A 9 52.02 15.51 -20.19
N ILE A 10 51.26 14.74 -20.99
CA ILE A 10 49.83 15.00 -21.25
C ILE A 10 49.05 14.41 -20.10
N ILE A 11 48.50 15.27 -19.21
CA ILE A 11 47.57 14.87 -18.15
C ILE A 11 46.21 14.66 -18.80
N PHE A 12 45.82 13.40 -18.94
CA PHE A 12 44.49 13.03 -19.41
C PHE A 12 43.50 13.14 -18.23
N PHE A 13 42.73 14.23 -18.19
CA PHE A 13 41.62 14.40 -17.24
C PHE A 13 40.50 13.43 -17.63
N ILE A 14 40.40 12.29 -16.93
CA ILE A 14 39.29 11.36 -17.08
C ILE A 14 38.09 11.98 -16.35
N PHE A 15 37.19 12.59 -17.11
CA PHE A 15 35.86 12.97 -16.64
C PHE A 15 35.05 11.69 -16.42
N PHE A 16 35.00 11.20 -15.19
CA PHE A 16 33.96 10.23 -14.80
C PHE A 16 32.65 10.97 -14.70
N PRO A 17 31.61 10.64 -15.50
CA PRO A 17 30.29 11.13 -15.25
C PRO A 17 29.85 10.57 -13.88
N LYS A 18 29.54 11.44 -12.93
CA LYS A 18 28.80 11.03 -11.74
C LYS A 18 27.46 10.45 -12.23
N ALA A 19 27.31 9.14 -12.18
CA ALA A 19 26.02 8.51 -12.26
C ALA A 19 25.22 9.06 -11.08
N PHE A 20 24.21 9.88 -11.37
CA PHE A 20 23.15 10.16 -10.42
C PHE A 20 22.45 8.83 -10.19
N ALA A 21 22.80 8.13 -9.11
CA ALA A 21 21.93 7.13 -8.56
C ALA A 21 20.68 7.91 -8.11
N THR A 22 19.60 7.80 -8.84
CA THR A 22 18.29 8.07 -8.30
C THR A 22 18.11 7.01 -7.22
N ASP A 23 18.17 7.41 -5.94
CA ASP A 23 17.62 6.62 -4.85
C ASP A 23 16.14 6.45 -5.17
N ASN A 24 15.81 5.37 -5.87
CA ASN A 24 14.42 4.91 -6.02
C ASN A 24 14.05 4.38 -4.64
N GLU A 25 13.52 5.27 -3.79
CA GLU A 25 13.01 4.89 -2.48
C GLU A 25 11.83 3.96 -2.72
N MET A 26 12.03 2.68 -2.43
CA MET A 26 11.05 1.63 -2.69
C MET A 26 9.74 1.97 -1.96
N VAL A 27 8.61 1.90 -2.67
CA VAL A 27 7.30 2.20 -2.09
C VAL A 27 7.06 1.33 -0.87
N LYS A 28 6.90 1.99 0.29
CA LYS A 28 6.76 1.34 1.59
C LYS A 28 5.34 0.82 1.79
N ARG A 29 5.22 -0.47 2.09
CA ARG A 29 3.93 -1.13 2.30
C ARG A 29 3.20 -0.59 3.52
N ILE A 30 1.91 -0.32 3.36
CA ILE A 30 1.04 0.00 4.50
C ILE A 30 0.87 -1.25 5.35
N SER A 31 1.25 -1.18 6.63
CA SER A 31 1.19 -2.31 7.55
C SER A 31 1.02 -1.85 8.99
N GLU A 32 0.51 -2.74 9.84
CA GLU A 32 0.38 -2.52 11.28
C GLU A 32 0.78 -3.79 12.06
N GLY A 33 1.15 -3.60 13.32
CA GLY A 33 1.63 -4.68 14.21
C GLY A 33 3.15 -4.80 14.22
N GLU A 34 3.66 -5.80 14.91
CA GLU A 34 5.09 -6.02 15.13
C GLU A 34 5.73 -6.67 13.89
N GLU A 35 6.84 -6.11 13.38
CA GLU A 35 7.50 -6.58 12.16
C GLU A 35 7.95 -8.06 12.26
N GLY A 36 8.40 -8.48 13.44
CA GLY A 36 8.83 -9.85 13.72
C GLY A 36 7.73 -10.78 14.21
N ALA A 37 6.44 -10.39 14.11
CA ALA A 37 5.34 -11.19 14.64
C ALA A 37 5.27 -12.58 13.98
N LYS A 38 4.94 -13.60 14.82
CA LYS A 38 4.79 -14.99 14.38
C LYS A 38 3.66 -15.20 13.36
N ILE A 39 2.66 -14.33 13.41
CA ILE A 39 1.49 -14.40 12.52
C ILE A 39 1.55 -13.22 11.55
N THR A 40 1.63 -13.52 10.26
CA THR A 40 1.50 -12.52 9.19
C THR A 40 0.13 -12.64 8.54
N ILE A 41 -0.59 -11.53 8.48
CA ILE A 41 -1.88 -11.41 7.81
C ILE A 41 -1.70 -10.51 6.59
N ILE A 42 -2.22 -10.91 5.44
CA ILE A 42 -2.31 -10.05 4.25
C ILE A 42 -3.79 -9.87 3.94
N ALA A 43 -4.21 -8.62 3.80
CA ALA A 43 -5.56 -8.27 3.39
C ALA A 43 -5.52 -7.66 1.97
N TYR A 44 -6.05 -8.40 0.98
CA TYR A 44 -6.26 -7.87 -0.37
C TYR A 44 -7.62 -7.17 -0.43
N GLU A 45 -7.60 -5.87 -0.68
CA GLU A 45 -8.76 -5.01 -0.51
C GLU A 45 -8.94 -4.01 -1.66
N SER A 46 -10.20 -3.61 -1.85
CA SER A 46 -10.57 -2.53 -2.77
C SER A 46 -11.28 -1.42 -2.00
N LEU A 47 -10.83 -0.18 -2.19
CA LEU A 47 -11.35 0.97 -1.45
C LEU A 47 -12.80 1.35 -1.81
N THR A 48 -13.35 0.81 -2.90
CA THR A 48 -14.78 0.96 -3.25
C THR A 48 -15.63 -0.25 -2.84
N CYS A 49 -15.01 -1.32 -2.32
CA CYS A 49 -15.73 -2.53 -1.94
C CYS A 49 -16.42 -2.37 -0.57
N GLY A 50 -17.76 -2.48 -0.54
CA GLY A 50 -18.54 -2.40 0.70
C GLY A 50 -18.21 -3.50 1.72
N HIS A 51 -17.84 -4.71 1.27
CA HIS A 51 -17.41 -5.78 2.17
C HIS A 51 -16.05 -5.48 2.82
N CYS A 52 -15.16 -4.75 2.14
CA CYS A 52 -13.90 -4.28 2.74
C CYS A 52 -14.20 -3.20 3.79
N ALA A 53 -15.10 -2.25 3.52
CA ALA A 53 -15.52 -1.28 4.54
C ALA A 53 -16.12 -1.97 5.77
N ASN A 54 -16.94 -3.02 5.60
CA ASN A 54 -17.46 -3.81 6.71
C ASN A 54 -16.34 -4.54 7.47
N PHE A 55 -15.31 -5.06 6.79
CA PHE A 55 -14.15 -5.64 7.46
C PHE A 55 -13.47 -4.61 8.38
N HIS A 56 -13.21 -3.41 7.89
CA HIS A 56 -12.60 -2.33 8.68
C HIS A 56 -13.50 -1.85 9.82
N LYS A 57 -14.82 -1.92 9.68
CA LYS A 57 -15.78 -1.53 10.72
C LYS A 57 -15.97 -2.61 11.79
N ASP A 58 -16.15 -3.86 11.38
CA ASP A 58 -16.70 -4.90 12.25
C ASP A 58 -15.67 -5.96 12.68
N VAL A 59 -14.56 -6.11 11.97
CA VAL A 59 -13.57 -7.17 12.19
C VAL A 59 -12.22 -6.60 12.61
N TYR A 60 -11.73 -5.63 11.86
CA TYR A 60 -10.41 -5.05 12.06
C TYR A 60 -10.20 -4.44 13.45
N PRO A 61 -11.13 -3.73 14.11
CA PRO A 61 -10.90 -3.20 15.45
C PRO A 61 -10.58 -4.27 16.49
N GLY A 62 -11.27 -5.41 16.41
CA GLY A 62 -10.99 -6.56 17.29
C GLY A 62 -9.64 -7.21 16.95
N LEU A 63 -9.32 -7.36 15.66
CA LEU A 63 -8.03 -7.86 15.21
C LEU A 63 -6.89 -6.96 15.69
N LYS A 64 -7.04 -5.64 15.53
CA LYS A 64 -6.05 -4.67 15.97
C LYS A 64 -5.79 -4.79 17.47
N LYS A 65 -6.85 -4.68 18.27
CA LYS A 65 -6.75 -4.72 19.73
C LYS A 65 -6.12 -6.01 20.27
N ASP A 66 -6.57 -7.16 19.77
CA ASP A 66 -6.22 -8.44 20.38
C ASP A 66 -4.92 -9.05 19.82
N TYR A 67 -4.49 -8.63 18.60
CA TYR A 67 -3.35 -9.28 17.93
C TYR A 67 -2.27 -8.31 17.44
N LEU A 68 -2.65 -7.15 16.85
CA LEU A 68 -1.65 -6.22 16.31
C LEU A 68 -1.02 -5.39 17.42
N ASP A 69 -1.82 -4.78 18.29
CA ASP A 69 -1.34 -3.95 19.40
C ASP A 69 -0.62 -4.77 20.49
N THR A 70 -0.83 -6.10 20.49
CA THR A 70 -0.16 -7.04 21.41
C THR A 70 1.11 -7.65 20.83
N GLY A 71 1.46 -7.36 19.59
CA GLY A 71 2.62 -7.90 18.90
C GLY A 71 2.49 -9.37 18.47
N LEU A 72 1.31 -9.98 18.60
CA LEU A 72 1.07 -11.37 18.21
C LEU A 72 0.98 -11.54 16.69
N ALA A 73 0.53 -10.51 15.97
CA ALA A 73 0.40 -10.52 14.53
C ALA A 73 0.85 -9.20 13.90
N LYS A 74 1.21 -9.28 12.61
CA LYS A 74 1.37 -8.17 11.69
C LYS A 74 0.32 -8.29 10.60
N ILE A 75 -0.25 -7.17 10.15
CA ILE A 75 -1.09 -7.10 8.96
C ILE A 75 -0.43 -6.23 7.89
N GLU A 76 -0.46 -6.70 6.65
CA GLU A 76 -0.12 -5.94 5.45
C GLU A 76 -1.40 -5.67 4.65
N PHE A 77 -1.66 -4.42 4.34
CA PHE A 77 -2.74 -4.04 3.44
C PHE A 77 -2.22 -4.03 2.00
N ARG A 78 -2.88 -4.81 1.14
CA ARG A 78 -2.52 -4.92 -0.27
C ARG A 78 -3.66 -4.48 -1.17
N HIS A 79 -3.31 -3.69 -2.15
CA HIS A 79 -4.27 -3.09 -3.05
C HIS A 79 -4.79 -4.11 -4.07
N PHE A 80 -6.11 -4.21 -4.16
CA PHE A 80 -6.79 -5.01 -5.17
C PHE A 80 -7.96 -4.21 -5.78
N PRO A 81 -7.66 -3.10 -6.49
CA PRO A 81 -8.70 -2.21 -6.99
C PRO A 81 -9.62 -2.93 -7.99
N LEU A 82 -10.94 -2.78 -7.78
CA LEU A 82 -11.98 -3.36 -8.63
C LEU A 82 -12.44 -2.41 -9.74
N ASP A 83 -12.17 -1.12 -9.58
CA ASP A 83 -12.53 -0.05 -10.51
C ASP A 83 -11.52 1.10 -10.45
N ILE A 84 -11.70 2.10 -11.31
CA ILE A 84 -10.78 3.23 -11.41
C ILE A 84 -10.82 4.14 -10.18
N ALA A 85 -11.96 4.27 -9.50
CA ALA A 85 -12.07 5.06 -8.28
C ALA A 85 -11.31 4.39 -7.13
N ALA A 86 -11.41 3.06 -7.00
CA ALA A 86 -10.60 2.29 -6.07
C ALA A 86 -9.10 2.39 -6.39
N PHE A 87 -8.74 2.34 -7.67
CA PHE A 87 -7.35 2.46 -8.10
C PHE A 87 -6.75 3.81 -7.71
N ASN A 88 -7.46 4.91 -7.97
CA ASN A 88 -7.02 6.24 -7.60
C ASN A 88 -6.96 6.43 -6.08
N ALA A 89 -7.96 5.93 -5.35
CA ALA A 89 -7.95 5.95 -3.89
C ALA A 89 -6.79 5.12 -3.30
N SER A 90 -6.42 4.00 -3.93
CA SER A 90 -5.25 3.21 -3.54
C SER A 90 -3.95 4.00 -3.71
N LYS A 91 -3.78 4.71 -4.83
CA LYS A 91 -2.62 5.60 -5.04
C LYS A 91 -2.57 6.70 -3.97
N ILE A 92 -3.69 7.30 -3.65
CA ILE A 92 -3.79 8.33 -2.60
C ILE A 92 -3.40 7.77 -1.22
N SER A 93 -3.93 6.59 -0.83
CA SER A 93 -3.60 6.00 0.47
C SER A 93 -2.12 5.66 0.62
N GLN A 94 -1.44 5.37 -0.50
CA GLN A 94 -0.03 5.00 -0.56
C GLN A 94 0.92 6.21 -0.68
N CYS A 95 0.38 7.39 -0.98
CA CYS A 95 1.16 8.54 -1.47
C CYS A 95 2.18 9.11 -0.47
N LYS A 96 1.91 9.03 0.82
CA LYS A 96 2.88 9.50 1.84
C LYS A 96 4.12 8.62 1.92
N ASN A 97 4.06 7.42 1.41
CA ASN A 97 5.15 6.44 1.41
C ASN A 97 5.78 6.18 2.80
N ASP A 98 5.02 6.38 3.87
CA ASP A 98 5.46 6.20 5.26
C ASP A 98 5.08 4.83 5.85
N GLY A 99 4.24 4.07 5.15
CA GLY A 99 3.70 2.78 5.58
C GLY A 99 2.57 2.90 6.61
N ASP A 100 2.15 4.13 6.92
CA ASP A 100 1.06 4.41 7.86
C ASP A 100 -0.31 4.12 7.25
N SER A 101 -1.22 3.55 8.05
CA SER A 101 -2.54 3.12 7.63
C SER A 101 -3.64 4.17 7.82
N THR A 102 -3.33 5.34 8.35
CA THR A 102 -4.31 6.35 8.76
C THR A 102 -5.22 6.78 7.61
N ILE A 103 -4.65 7.11 6.44
CA ILE A 103 -5.45 7.49 5.27
C ILE A 103 -6.28 6.30 4.78
N LEU A 104 -5.70 5.11 4.66
CA LEU A 104 -6.38 3.89 4.24
C LEU A 104 -7.59 3.59 5.13
N ASN A 105 -7.40 3.57 6.45
CA ASN A 105 -8.46 3.31 7.42
C ASN A 105 -9.55 4.38 7.39
N SER A 106 -9.19 5.65 7.23
CA SER A 106 -10.14 6.74 7.08
C SER A 106 -10.99 6.59 5.82
N LEU A 107 -10.38 6.19 4.69
CA LEU A 107 -11.09 5.95 3.43
C LEU A 107 -12.10 4.80 3.56
N PHE A 108 -11.75 3.68 4.19
CA PHE A 108 -12.69 2.57 4.42
C PHE A 108 -13.80 2.96 5.39
N THR A 109 -13.47 3.55 6.52
CA THR A 109 -14.44 3.92 7.56
C THR A 109 -15.48 4.94 7.06
N ASN A 110 -15.05 5.82 6.15
CA ASN A 110 -15.89 6.89 5.61
C ASN A 110 -16.26 6.66 4.13
N GLN A 111 -16.20 5.43 3.64
CA GLN A 111 -16.42 5.09 2.24
C GLN A 111 -17.64 5.77 1.63
N GLN A 112 -18.76 5.81 2.37
CA GLN A 112 -20.02 6.44 1.92
C GLN A 112 -19.94 7.95 1.69
N LYS A 113 -18.93 8.63 2.26
CA LYS A 113 -18.74 10.08 2.07
C LYS A 113 -18.12 10.41 0.73
N TRP A 114 -17.26 9.54 0.18
CA TRP A 114 -16.48 9.82 -1.02
C TRP A 114 -16.77 8.88 -2.20
N VAL A 115 -17.19 7.64 -2.00
CA VAL A 115 -17.57 6.71 -3.08
C VAL A 115 -18.93 7.13 -3.64
N LYS A 116 -18.91 8.19 -4.46
CA LYS A 116 -20.07 8.77 -5.11
C LYS A 116 -19.67 9.25 -6.50
N GLY A 117 -20.65 9.33 -7.39
CA GLY A 117 -20.45 9.83 -8.75
C GLY A 117 -20.64 8.75 -9.80
N SER A 118 -20.91 9.18 -11.01
CA SER A 118 -21.16 8.34 -12.19
C SER A 118 -19.93 8.20 -13.09
N SER A 119 -18.86 8.95 -12.79
CA SER A 119 -17.60 8.94 -13.54
C SER A 119 -16.39 8.91 -12.62
N ALA A 120 -15.23 8.53 -13.16
CA ALA A 120 -13.95 8.57 -12.44
C ALA A 120 -13.59 10.00 -12.00
N GLU A 121 -13.94 11.00 -12.82
CA GLU A 121 -13.68 12.41 -12.51
C GLU A 121 -14.50 12.88 -11.30
N GLU A 122 -15.80 12.53 -11.25
CA GLU A 122 -16.65 12.84 -10.10
C GLU A 122 -16.18 12.13 -8.83
N ALA A 123 -15.78 10.85 -8.95
CA ALA A 123 -15.22 10.10 -7.84
C ALA A 123 -13.94 10.75 -7.30
N ASN A 124 -13.03 11.19 -8.17
CA ASN A 124 -11.82 11.90 -7.80
C ASN A 124 -12.11 13.23 -7.08
N LYS A 125 -13.08 14.03 -7.58
CA LYS A 125 -13.50 15.28 -6.91
C LYS A 125 -14.05 15.01 -5.50
N ASN A 126 -14.85 13.96 -5.35
CA ASN A 126 -15.40 13.59 -4.05
C ASN A 126 -14.32 13.09 -3.09
N LEU A 127 -13.38 12.29 -3.59
CA LEU A 127 -12.21 11.82 -2.84
C LEU A 127 -11.35 12.99 -2.37
N GLN A 128 -10.99 13.91 -3.26
CA GLN A 128 -10.20 15.09 -2.93
C GLN A 128 -10.90 15.97 -1.89
N LYS A 129 -12.21 16.23 -2.08
CA LYS A 129 -13.01 16.99 -1.11
C LYS A 129 -13.05 16.31 0.26
N PHE A 130 -13.20 15.00 0.29
CA PHE A 130 -13.18 14.22 1.52
C PHE A 130 -11.83 14.37 2.24
N LEU A 131 -10.71 14.14 1.56
CA LEU A 131 -9.37 14.26 2.14
C LEU A 131 -9.13 15.65 2.75
N THR A 132 -9.51 16.70 2.02
CA THR A 132 -9.42 18.08 2.51
C THR A 132 -10.27 18.30 3.76
N SER A 133 -11.51 17.76 3.79
CA SER A 133 -12.41 17.91 4.93
C SER A 133 -11.95 17.16 6.19
N GLU A 134 -11.20 16.08 6.02
CA GLU A 134 -10.61 15.31 7.14
C GLU A 134 -9.21 15.85 7.54
N GLY A 135 -8.72 16.91 6.86
CA GLY A 135 -7.45 17.55 7.18
C GLY A 135 -6.22 16.80 6.70
N PHE A 136 -6.36 15.88 5.74
CA PHE A 136 -5.22 15.21 5.14
C PHE A 136 -4.48 16.13 4.18
N ASP A 137 -3.20 16.38 4.48
CA ASP A 137 -2.30 17.10 3.59
C ASP A 137 -1.73 16.14 2.54
N VAL A 138 -2.41 16.07 1.40
CA VAL A 138 -2.04 15.20 0.27
C VAL A 138 -2.10 16.02 -1.02
N ASN A 139 -0.99 16.09 -1.74
CA ASN A 139 -0.99 16.65 -3.08
C ASN A 139 -1.67 15.68 -4.05
N PHE A 140 -2.97 15.84 -4.24
CA PHE A 140 -3.83 14.92 -4.97
C PHE A 140 -3.31 14.63 -6.38
N GLU A 141 -2.97 15.67 -7.15
CA GLU A 141 -2.50 15.53 -8.54
C GLU A 141 -1.14 14.82 -8.62
N SER A 142 -0.22 15.14 -7.71
CA SER A 142 1.07 14.47 -7.64
C SER A 142 0.91 12.97 -7.35
N CYS A 143 0.02 12.62 -6.42
CA CYS A 143 -0.23 11.23 -6.04
C CYS A 143 -0.88 10.42 -7.17
N ILE A 144 -1.88 10.99 -7.83
CA ILE A 144 -2.58 10.33 -8.94
C ILE A 144 -1.65 10.08 -10.12
N ASN A 145 -0.69 10.97 -10.37
CA ASN A 145 0.24 10.88 -11.49
C ASN A 145 1.58 10.23 -11.13
N ASN A 146 1.74 9.72 -9.91
CA ASN A 146 2.96 9.03 -9.50
C ASN A 146 3.01 7.62 -10.09
N GLN A 147 3.94 7.39 -11.00
CA GLN A 147 4.09 6.14 -11.73
C GLN A 147 4.58 5.00 -10.82
N GLU A 148 5.47 5.26 -9.87
CA GLU A 148 6.00 4.23 -8.97
C GLU A 148 4.89 3.67 -8.07
N ILE A 149 4.04 4.55 -7.53
CA ILE A 149 2.88 4.16 -6.74
C ILE A 149 1.85 3.42 -7.61
N GLU A 150 1.65 3.86 -8.85
CA GLU A 150 0.79 3.19 -9.81
C GLU A 150 1.24 1.74 -10.05
N GLU A 151 2.51 1.55 -10.38
CA GLU A 151 3.10 0.22 -10.58
C GLU A 151 3.01 -0.65 -9.32
N PHE A 152 3.24 -0.05 -8.14
CA PHE A 152 3.11 -0.74 -6.86
C PHE A 152 1.67 -1.27 -6.64
N VAL A 153 0.65 -0.43 -6.85
CA VAL A 153 -0.76 -0.81 -6.71
C VAL A 153 -1.15 -1.92 -7.72
N LEU A 154 -0.69 -1.81 -8.96
CA LEU A 154 -0.93 -2.83 -9.99
C LEU A 154 -0.23 -4.14 -9.66
N ASN A 155 0.99 -4.10 -9.18
CA ASN A 155 1.76 -5.27 -8.79
C ASN A 155 1.11 -6.00 -7.61
N ASP A 156 0.54 -5.31 -6.63
CA ASP A 156 -0.24 -5.93 -5.56
C ASP A 156 -1.41 -6.77 -6.10
N ARG A 157 -2.16 -6.22 -7.05
CA ARG A 157 -3.27 -6.93 -7.69
C ARG A 157 -2.79 -8.16 -8.47
N ILE A 158 -1.71 -7.99 -9.26
CA ILE A 158 -1.12 -9.09 -10.04
C ILE A 158 -0.64 -10.21 -9.13
N ASP A 159 0.03 -9.86 -8.05
CA ASP A 159 0.57 -10.77 -7.04
C ASP A 159 -0.55 -11.56 -6.35
N GLY A 160 -1.61 -10.88 -5.95
CA GLY A 160 -2.79 -11.50 -5.37
C GLY A 160 -3.41 -12.56 -6.28
N VAL A 161 -3.57 -12.25 -7.57
CA VAL A 161 -4.11 -13.20 -8.56
C VAL A 161 -3.15 -14.39 -8.76
N LYS A 162 -1.86 -14.12 -8.96
CA LYS A 162 -0.88 -15.15 -9.27
C LYS A 162 -0.62 -16.09 -8.11
N ASN A 163 -0.35 -15.55 -6.93
CA ASN A 163 0.17 -16.31 -5.79
C ASN A 163 -0.95 -16.87 -4.90
N PHE A 164 -2.06 -16.14 -4.76
CA PHE A 164 -3.13 -16.51 -3.82
C PHE A 164 -4.50 -16.75 -4.48
N LYS A 165 -4.56 -16.65 -5.81
CA LYS A 165 -5.82 -16.83 -6.57
C LYS A 165 -6.92 -15.89 -6.07
N VAL A 166 -6.56 -14.66 -5.72
CA VAL A 166 -7.52 -13.64 -5.31
C VAL A 166 -8.43 -13.30 -6.49
N ASN A 167 -9.72 -13.42 -6.28
CA ASN A 167 -10.78 -13.12 -7.27
C ASN A 167 -11.94 -12.33 -6.69
N ALA A 168 -11.89 -12.01 -5.41
CA ALA A 168 -12.87 -11.20 -4.69
C ALA A 168 -12.19 -10.43 -3.53
N THR A 169 -12.82 -9.36 -3.05
CA THR A 169 -12.35 -8.57 -1.91
C THR A 169 -13.41 -8.47 -0.81
N PRO A 170 -13.02 -8.44 0.46
CA PRO A 170 -11.66 -8.66 0.93
C PRO A 170 -11.26 -10.14 0.84
N THR A 171 -9.98 -10.42 0.53
CA THR A 171 -9.38 -11.75 0.68
C THR A 171 -8.28 -11.68 1.73
N ILE A 172 -8.37 -12.53 2.74
CA ILE A 172 -7.42 -12.60 3.85
C ILE A 172 -6.51 -13.80 3.69
N ILE A 173 -5.21 -13.58 3.80
CA ILE A 173 -4.17 -14.61 3.80
C ILE A 173 -3.51 -14.62 5.19
N ILE A 174 -3.39 -15.77 5.81
CA ILE A 174 -2.75 -15.94 7.12
C ILE A 174 -1.58 -16.92 6.95
N ASN A 175 -0.36 -16.48 7.25
CA ASN A 175 0.85 -17.30 7.07
C ASN A 175 0.87 -18.04 5.73
N ASN A 176 0.69 -17.29 4.63
CA ASN A 176 0.64 -17.77 3.23
C ASN A 176 -0.53 -18.72 2.89
N LYS A 177 -1.54 -18.85 3.76
CA LYS A 177 -2.73 -19.67 3.48
C LYS A 177 -3.98 -18.79 3.42
N LYS A 178 -4.77 -18.98 2.35
CA LYS A 178 -6.03 -18.26 2.19
C LYS A 178 -7.02 -18.66 3.29
N PHE A 179 -7.66 -17.66 3.91
CA PHE A 179 -8.70 -17.85 4.90
C PHE A 179 -10.05 -18.10 4.18
N GLU A 180 -10.55 -19.33 4.26
CA GLU A 180 -11.70 -19.78 3.47
C GLU A 180 -13.06 -19.71 4.22
N LYS A 181 -13.04 -19.32 5.50
CA LYS A 181 -14.29 -19.19 6.27
C LYS A 181 -14.95 -17.84 6.06
N SER A 182 -16.24 -17.74 6.40
CA SER A 182 -16.95 -16.46 6.46
C SER A 182 -16.15 -15.45 7.30
N LEU A 183 -15.81 -14.32 6.69
CA LEU A 183 -14.99 -13.29 7.31
C LEU A 183 -15.79 -12.53 8.36
N ASN A 184 -15.61 -12.90 9.60
CA ASN A 184 -16.07 -12.21 10.79
C ASN A 184 -15.05 -12.40 11.90
N TYR A 185 -15.09 -11.55 12.93
CA TYR A 185 -14.09 -11.57 13.98
C TYR A 185 -13.99 -12.92 14.70
N LYS A 186 -15.13 -13.56 15.01
CA LYS A 186 -15.16 -14.87 15.70
C LYS A 186 -14.40 -15.95 14.93
N ASN A 187 -14.63 -16.04 13.63
CA ASN A 187 -13.97 -17.04 12.78
C ASN A 187 -12.48 -16.74 12.58
N LEU A 188 -12.15 -15.46 12.40
CA LEU A 188 -10.77 -15.00 12.27
C LEU A 188 -9.99 -15.27 13.57
N LYS A 189 -10.51 -14.84 14.72
CA LYS A 189 -9.95 -15.12 16.05
C LYS A 189 -9.66 -16.60 16.24
N LYS A 190 -10.64 -17.47 15.98
CA LYS A 190 -10.47 -18.93 16.10
C LYS A 190 -9.38 -19.50 15.17
N ALA A 191 -9.11 -18.85 14.04
CA ALA A 191 -8.02 -19.26 13.15
C ALA A 191 -6.66 -18.82 13.69
N LEU A 192 -6.56 -17.60 14.22
CA LEU A 192 -5.32 -17.03 14.77
C LEU A 192 -4.91 -17.72 16.06
N GLU A 193 -5.86 -18.05 16.96
CA GLU A 193 -5.62 -18.78 18.22
C GLU A 193 -4.95 -20.15 18.03
N LYS A 194 -5.06 -20.75 16.84
CA LYS A 194 -4.38 -22.02 16.53
C LYS A 194 -2.91 -21.85 16.13
N LEU A 195 -2.45 -20.62 15.95
CA LEU A 195 -1.11 -20.29 15.49
C LEU A 195 -0.23 -19.71 16.61
N ILE A 196 -0.84 -19.35 17.73
CA ILE A 196 -0.15 -18.90 18.95
C ILE A 196 0.36 -20.10 19.73
#